data_8cd786b44e68fc6e8286b8a81655f76d
#
_entry.id   8cd786b44e68fc6e8286b8a81655f76d
#
_cell.length_a   1.000
_cell.length_b   1.000
_cell.length_c   1.000
_cell.angle_alpha   90.00
_cell.angle_beta   90.00
_cell.angle_gamma   90.00
#
_symmetry.space_group_name_H-M   'P 1'
#
loop_
_entity.id
_entity.type
_entity.pdbx_description
1 polymer ?
#
loop_
_entity_poly.entity_id
_entity_poly.type
_entity_poly.pdbx_seq_one_letter_code
_entity_poly.pdbx_strand_id
1 'polypeptide(L)'
;MDLFTHVIIAYLISFGLTLGKSPVYIAAGSLAGGLPDSDILLMPLARRFPLLRHHGITHSILGVTIFAVGGAILGPMVVPGANAWLLLLFMEIGGLVHILLDGFTHFAVPPFAPFSNVELHLDADRAVNGVTLAMSLTSFFLLVYERNTVPLADWLITGWLLLVTYLGYLVLRGVARYIVGKEMKKEGYTAVIPTANPFHWLLVEEHEASGSWSTRFAQYTIGRGIRSPQKAIGVEAPPPATLPVTTANEAIQLSYRPAMQRSRWLASTYRYATVNSSANGFRVHWFSIEFTVFGRAPGIRVDLDARTGEMHLERSWFRLRDLANPTLR
;
A
#
# COMPACT_ATOMS: atom_id res chain seq x y z
N MET A 1 4.25 -3.69 2.10
CA MET A 1 3.91 -4.86 1.24
C MET A 1 2.88 -5.73 1.94
N ASP A 2 2.42 -6.88 1.34
CA ASP A 2 1.57 -7.78 2.12
C ASP A 2 2.37 -8.56 3.17
N LEU A 3 1.71 -8.95 4.26
CA LEU A 3 2.32 -9.61 5.42
C LEU A 3 3.12 -10.88 5.04
N PHE A 4 2.59 -11.70 4.09
CA PHE A 4 3.27 -12.93 3.67
C PHE A 4 4.58 -12.63 2.97
N THR A 5 4.62 -11.60 2.14
CA THR A 5 5.85 -11.17 1.44
C THR A 5 6.91 -10.71 2.43
N HIS A 6 6.56 -9.95 3.46
CA HIS A 6 7.49 -9.54 4.52
C HIS A 6 8.08 -10.74 5.25
N VAL A 7 7.22 -11.64 5.70
CA VAL A 7 7.63 -12.85 6.45
C VAL A 7 8.52 -13.74 5.60
N ILE A 8 8.18 -13.98 4.34
CA ILE A 8 8.96 -14.89 3.45
C ILE A 8 10.31 -14.29 3.07
N ILE A 9 10.37 -13.00 2.74
CA ILE A 9 11.67 -12.38 2.41
C ILE A 9 12.58 -12.33 3.63
N ALA A 10 12.07 -11.98 4.81
CA ALA A 10 12.82 -12.01 6.06
C ALA A 10 13.27 -13.45 6.41
N TYR A 11 12.42 -14.45 6.15
CA TYR A 11 12.78 -15.87 6.26
C TYR A 11 13.94 -16.22 5.33
N LEU A 12 13.84 -15.90 4.04
CA LEU A 12 14.87 -16.25 3.05
C LEU A 12 16.23 -15.61 3.36
N ILE A 13 16.23 -14.35 3.83
CA ILE A 13 17.45 -13.67 4.26
C ILE A 13 18.03 -14.35 5.48
N SER A 14 17.24 -14.61 6.52
CA SER A 14 17.67 -15.28 7.74
C SER A 14 18.14 -16.71 7.47
N PHE A 15 17.46 -17.42 6.56
CA PHE A 15 17.81 -18.75 6.09
C PHE A 15 19.18 -18.76 5.39
N GLY A 16 19.39 -17.80 4.47
CA GLY A 16 20.68 -17.65 3.78
C GLY A 16 21.82 -17.32 4.74
N LEU A 17 21.62 -16.39 5.68
CA LEU A 17 22.64 -16.00 6.65
C LEU A 17 23.03 -17.13 7.61
N THR A 18 22.09 -18.01 7.97
CA THR A 18 22.34 -19.15 8.84
C THR A 18 22.74 -20.42 8.07
N LEU A 19 22.75 -20.38 6.74
CA LEU A 19 22.89 -21.54 5.88
C LEU A 19 21.89 -22.67 6.25
N GLY A 20 20.65 -22.28 6.60
CA GLY A 20 19.58 -23.19 6.98
C GLY A 20 19.78 -23.94 8.30
N LYS A 21 20.89 -23.71 9.03
CA LYS A 21 21.31 -24.53 10.19
C LYS A 21 20.71 -24.09 11.52
N SER A 22 20.10 -22.92 11.59
CA SER A 22 19.65 -22.32 12.85
C SER A 22 18.16 -21.95 12.82
N PRO A 23 17.24 -22.91 12.97
CA PRO A 23 15.80 -22.68 12.82
C PRO A 23 15.27 -21.62 13.78
N VAL A 24 15.85 -21.47 14.96
CA VAL A 24 15.44 -20.46 15.96
C VAL A 24 15.66 -19.05 15.42
N TYR A 25 16.83 -18.76 14.85
CA TYR A 25 17.15 -17.43 14.34
C TYR A 25 16.44 -17.14 13.00
N ILE A 26 16.22 -18.19 12.18
CA ILE A 26 15.39 -18.09 10.98
C ILE A 26 13.96 -17.69 11.37
N ALA A 27 13.39 -18.37 12.36
CA ALA A 27 12.04 -18.06 12.85
C ALA A 27 11.97 -16.66 13.49
N ALA A 28 12.99 -16.24 14.24
CA ALA A 28 13.07 -14.93 14.86
C ALA A 28 13.05 -13.80 13.81
N GLY A 29 13.90 -13.90 12.78
CA GLY A 29 13.94 -12.93 11.69
C GLY A 29 12.64 -12.91 10.88
N SER A 30 12.10 -14.08 10.58
CA SER A 30 10.84 -14.25 9.88
C SER A 30 9.66 -13.60 10.63
N LEU A 31 9.56 -13.87 11.93
CA LEU A 31 8.54 -13.29 12.81
C LEU A 31 8.67 -11.77 12.86
N ALA A 32 9.89 -11.25 13.03
CA ALA A 32 10.15 -9.81 13.07
C ALA A 32 9.82 -9.13 11.73
N GLY A 33 9.93 -9.84 10.60
CA GLY A 33 9.45 -9.37 9.30
C GLY A 33 7.94 -9.12 9.24
N GLY A 34 7.14 -9.75 10.11
CA GLY A 34 5.69 -9.55 10.19
C GLY A 34 5.22 -8.70 11.37
N LEU A 35 6.07 -8.50 12.40
CA LEU A 35 5.67 -7.84 13.65
C LEU A 35 5.15 -6.40 13.49
N PRO A 36 5.76 -5.51 12.66
CA PRO A 36 5.25 -4.16 12.51
C PRO A 36 3.78 -4.12 12.09
N ASP A 37 3.33 -4.99 11.19
CA ASP A 37 1.95 -5.10 10.73
C ASP A 37 0.96 -5.56 11.82
N SER A 38 1.46 -6.08 12.96
CA SER A 38 0.62 -6.40 14.12
C SER A 38 -0.03 -5.17 14.76
N ASP A 39 0.41 -3.97 14.40
CA ASP A 39 -0.19 -2.70 14.84
C ASP A 39 -1.66 -2.54 14.40
N ILE A 40 -2.11 -3.31 13.41
CA ILE A 40 -3.53 -3.43 13.06
C ILE A 40 -4.36 -3.81 14.30
N LEU A 41 -3.81 -4.62 15.21
CA LEU A 41 -4.46 -4.97 16.47
C LEU A 41 -4.53 -3.77 17.43
N LEU A 42 -3.63 -2.80 17.28
CA LEU A 42 -3.59 -1.57 18.08
C LEU A 42 -4.47 -0.44 17.52
N MET A 43 -5.07 -0.62 16.34
CA MET A 43 -5.94 0.39 15.70
C MET A 43 -7.05 0.95 16.60
N PRO A 44 -7.70 0.19 17.49
CA PRO A 44 -8.67 0.76 18.42
C PRO A 44 -8.07 1.83 19.35
N LEU A 45 -6.79 1.65 19.74
CA LEU A 45 -6.04 2.59 20.59
C LEU A 45 -5.49 3.77 19.81
N ALA A 46 -5.28 3.63 18.51
CA ALA A 46 -4.74 4.67 17.63
C ALA A 46 -5.61 5.96 17.59
N ARG A 47 -6.90 5.86 17.95
CA ARG A 47 -7.77 7.03 18.11
C ARG A 47 -7.30 7.95 19.24
N ARG A 48 -6.78 7.38 20.33
CA ARG A 48 -6.30 8.11 21.51
C ARG A 48 -4.80 8.43 21.41
N PHE A 49 -4.04 7.55 20.75
CA PHE A 49 -2.59 7.65 20.59
C PHE A 49 -2.23 7.60 19.10
N PRO A 50 -2.11 8.75 18.41
CA PRO A 50 -1.86 8.81 16.97
C PRO A 50 -0.60 8.08 16.51
N LEU A 51 0.43 7.96 17.36
CA LEU A 51 1.66 7.20 17.08
C LEU A 51 1.44 5.69 16.89
N LEU A 52 0.32 5.15 17.37
CA LEU A 52 -0.06 3.73 17.21
C LEU A 52 -0.91 3.51 15.95
N ARG A 53 -0.99 4.47 15.04
CA ARG A 53 -1.64 4.25 13.74
C ARG A 53 -0.85 3.23 12.94
N HIS A 54 -1.54 2.50 12.10
CA HIS A 54 -0.87 1.67 11.09
C HIS A 54 0.07 2.54 10.25
N HIS A 55 1.27 2.06 10.01
CA HIS A 55 2.42 2.82 9.52
C HIS A 55 2.83 3.98 10.48
N GLY A 56 2.65 3.78 11.78
CA GLY A 56 3.15 4.68 12.81
C GLY A 56 4.53 4.28 13.34
N ILE A 57 4.70 4.40 14.68
CA ILE A 57 5.98 4.11 15.35
C ILE A 57 6.46 2.65 15.16
N THR A 58 5.55 1.71 14.99
CA THR A 58 5.85 0.29 14.74
C THR A 58 6.63 0.08 13.44
N HIS A 59 6.43 0.95 12.45
CA HIS A 59 7.13 0.96 11.16
C HIS A 59 8.33 1.92 11.16
N SER A 60 8.89 2.22 12.34
CA SER A 60 10.13 2.98 12.49
C SER A 60 11.27 2.10 12.97
N ILE A 61 12.51 2.55 12.77
CA ILE A 61 13.70 1.87 13.29
C ILE A 61 13.58 1.69 14.79
N LEU A 62 13.12 2.73 15.53
CA LEU A 62 12.92 2.62 16.98
C LEU A 62 11.90 1.52 17.34
N GLY A 63 10.76 1.46 16.64
CA GLY A 63 9.74 0.44 16.89
C GLY A 63 10.23 -0.97 16.65
N VAL A 64 10.95 -1.17 15.54
CA VAL A 64 11.59 -2.46 15.20
C VAL A 64 12.62 -2.85 16.26
N THR A 65 13.49 -1.92 16.67
CA THR A 65 14.48 -2.17 17.72
C THR A 65 13.82 -2.54 19.05
N ILE A 66 12.71 -1.91 19.42
CA ILE A 66 11.95 -2.29 20.63
C ILE A 66 11.44 -3.73 20.53
N PHE A 67 10.89 -4.14 19.38
CA PHE A 67 10.49 -5.52 19.15
C PHE A 67 11.68 -6.50 19.22
N ALA A 68 12.81 -6.14 18.62
CA ALA A 68 14.01 -6.95 18.60
C ALA A 68 14.62 -7.13 20.02
N VAL A 69 14.69 -6.05 20.81
CA VAL A 69 15.12 -6.10 22.22
C VAL A 69 14.16 -6.95 23.05
N GLY A 70 12.85 -6.77 22.88
CA GLY A 70 11.85 -7.61 23.55
C GLY A 70 12.04 -9.11 23.24
N GLY A 71 12.23 -9.43 21.96
CA GLY A 71 12.51 -10.80 21.53
C GLY A 71 13.84 -11.35 22.05
N ALA A 72 14.89 -10.53 22.14
CA ALA A 72 16.17 -10.93 22.71
C ALA A 72 16.09 -11.23 24.22
N ILE A 73 15.25 -10.52 24.95
CA ILE A 73 15.01 -10.75 26.38
C ILE A 73 14.13 -11.99 26.61
N LEU A 74 13.02 -12.10 25.89
CA LEU A 74 12.03 -13.15 26.10
C LEU A 74 12.40 -14.47 25.40
N GLY A 75 13.12 -14.40 24.29
CA GLY A 75 13.46 -15.56 23.48
C GLY A 75 14.21 -16.68 24.21
N PRO A 76 15.26 -16.40 25.02
CA PRO A 76 15.93 -17.43 25.82
C PRO A 76 15.04 -18.09 26.87
N MET A 77 13.95 -17.43 27.30
CA MET A 77 12.97 -18.01 28.22
C MET A 77 12.05 -19.00 27.51
N VAL A 78 11.76 -18.77 26.21
CA VAL A 78 10.94 -19.64 25.37
C VAL A 78 11.75 -20.76 24.73
N VAL A 79 12.98 -20.46 24.33
CA VAL A 79 13.92 -21.41 23.71
C VAL A 79 15.20 -21.41 24.55
N PRO A 80 15.30 -22.30 25.56
CA PRO A 80 16.48 -22.40 26.41
C PRO A 80 17.77 -22.65 25.59
N GLY A 81 18.83 -21.88 25.89
CA GLY A 81 20.10 -21.92 25.16
C GLY A 81 20.17 -21.06 23.90
N ALA A 82 19.08 -20.37 23.50
CA ALA A 82 19.16 -19.39 22.42
C ALA A 82 20.02 -18.19 22.85
N ASN A 83 20.92 -17.76 21.96
CA ASN A 83 21.77 -16.59 22.19
C ASN A 83 20.97 -15.30 21.97
N ALA A 84 20.85 -14.49 23.02
CA ALA A 84 20.08 -13.24 23.00
C ALA A 84 20.60 -12.24 21.94
N TRP A 85 21.91 -12.14 21.74
CA TRP A 85 22.50 -11.25 20.74
C TRP A 85 22.17 -11.67 19.31
N LEU A 86 22.16 -12.98 19.04
CA LEU A 86 21.74 -13.48 17.73
C LEU A 86 20.24 -13.28 17.52
N LEU A 87 19.41 -13.46 18.55
CA LEU A 87 17.98 -13.14 18.47
C LEU A 87 17.78 -11.66 18.15
N LEU A 88 18.47 -10.75 18.88
CA LEU A 88 18.45 -9.33 18.61
C LEU A 88 18.80 -9.03 17.14
N LEU A 89 19.94 -9.57 16.68
CA LEU A 89 20.44 -9.35 15.31
C LEU A 89 19.44 -9.80 14.25
N PHE A 90 18.92 -11.03 14.36
CA PHE A 90 18.02 -11.57 13.34
C PHE A 90 16.64 -10.88 13.36
N MET A 91 16.13 -10.52 14.53
CA MET A 91 14.90 -9.75 14.64
C MET A 91 15.07 -8.33 14.10
N GLU A 92 16.22 -7.69 14.37
CA GLU A 92 16.51 -6.37 13.80
C GLU A 92 16.57 -6.43 12.26
N ILE A 93 17.27 -7.44 11.70
CA ILE A 93 17.31 -7.65 10.24
C ILE A 93 15.91 -7.83 9.68
N GLY A 94 15.07 -8.70 10.27
CA GLY A 94 13.71 -8.93 9.81
C GLY A 94 12.84 -7.68 9.81
N GLY A 95 12.91 -6.91 10.88
CA GLY A 95 12.16 -5.66 11.01
C GLY A 95 12.66 -4.55 10.07
N LEU A 96 13.98 -4.41 9.86
CA LEU A 96 14.53 -3.47 8.88
C LEU A 96 14.12 -3.85 7.45
N VAL A 97 14.11 -5.14 7.12
CA VAL A 97 13.60 -5.63 5.84
C VAL A 97 12.14 -5.23 5.65
N HIS A 98 11.31 -5.32 6.69
CA HIS A 98 9.93 -4.86 6.64
C HIS A 98 9.84 -3.37 6.26
N ILE A 99 10.54 -2.49 6.99
CA ILE A 99 10.54 -1.04 6.72
C ILE A 99 11.00 -0.74 5.28
N LEU A 100 12.03 -1.43 4.80
CA LEU A 100 12.55 -1.24 3.44
C LEU A 100 11.53 -1.67 2.38
N LEU A 101 10.86 -2.80 2.58
CA LEU A 101 9.86 -3.31 1.65
C LEU A 101 8.61 -2.41 1.61
N ASP A 102 8.17 -1.89 2.75
CA ASP A 102 7.08 -0.92 2.77
C ASP A 102 7.47 0.41 2.15
N GLY A 103 8.67 0.91 2.46
CA GLY A 103 9.21 2.10 1.80
C GLY A 103 9.39 1.94 0.28
N PHE A 104 9.43 0.72 -0.23
CA PHE A 104 9.43 0.44 -1.66
C PHE A 104 8.05 0.60 -2.30
N THR A 105 6.99 0.54 -1.51
CA THR A 105 5.61 0.73 -1.97
C THR A 105 5.25 2.22 -2.04
N HIS A 106 4.00 2.51 -2.37
CA HIS A 106 3.46 3.87 -2.33
C HIS A 106 2.88 4.26 -0.94
N PHE A 107 2.87 3.33 0.02
CA PHE A 107 2.56 3.68 1.40
C PHE A 107 3.79 4.23 2.09
N ALA A 108 3.68 5.49 2.52
CA ALA A 108 4.73 6.14 3.24
C ALA A 108 4.95 5.51 4.62
N VAL A 109 6.19 5.23 4.97
CA VAL A 109 6.61 4.78 6.30
C VAL A 109 7.52 5.83 6.93
N PRO A 110 7.39 6.14 8.24
CA PRO A 110 8.21 7.11 8.94
C PRO A 110 9.41 6.42 9.64
N PRO A 111 10.54 6.13 8.94
CA PRO A 111 11.61 5.32 9.49
C PRO A 111 12.26 5.93 10.74
N PHE A 112 12.17 7.27 10.89
CA PHE A 112 12.77 8.00 12.00
C PHE A 112 11.77 8.48 13.04
N ALA A 113 10.51 8.00 13.02
CA ALA A 113 9.55 8.34 14.05
C ALA A 113 10.00 7.84 15.44
N PRO A 114 9.73 8.57 16.53
CA PRO A 114 9.01 9.84 16.63
C PRO A 114 9.87 11.09 16.43
N PHE A 115 11.16 10.94 16.10
CA PHE A 115 12.15 12.04 16.08
C PHE A 115 12.05 12.89 14.82
N SER A 116 11.48 12.34 13.73
CA SER A 116 11.34 13.03 12.45
C SER A 116 10.05 12.61 11.76
N ASN A 117 9.44 13.54 11.02
CA ASN A 117 8.28 13.31 10.17
C ASN A 117 8.67 12.99 8.71
N VAL A 118 9.94 12.67 8.46
CA VAL A 118 10.37 12.25 7.14
C VAL A 118 9.74 10.90 6.82
N GLU A 119 9.06 10.85 5.70
CA GLU A 119 8.41 9.64 5.19
C GLU A 119 9.21 9.07 4.01
N LEU A 120 9.36 7.75 3.99
CA LEU A 120 10.01 7.01 2.92
C LEU A 120 8.94 6.29 2.09
N HIS A 121 8.88 6.63 0.79
CA HIS A 121 8.10 5.89 -0.20
C HIS A 121 8.77 6.03 -1.57
N LEU A 122 8.85 4.95 -2.32
CA LEU A 122 9.44 4.93 -3.67
C LEU A 122 8.39 4.83 -4.77
N ASP A 123 7.14 4.58 -4.44
CA ASP A 123 6.03 4.33 -5.39
C ASP A 123 6.37 3.27 -6.45
N ALA A 124 7.24 2.31 -6.11
CA ALA A 124 7.70 1.32 -7.07
C ALA A 124 6.77 0.11 -7.15
N ASP A 125 6.09 -0.25 -6.05
CA ASP A 125 5.13 -1.33 -6.03
C ASP A 125 3.89 -0.98 -5.18
N ARG A 126 2.89 -1.84 -5.24
CA ARG A 126 1.68 -1.75 -4.41
C ARG A 126 1.91 -2.45 -3.09
N ALA A 127 1.25 -1.94 -2.03
CA ALA A 127 1.27 -2.61 -0.73
C ALA A 127 0.70 -4.05 -0.80
N VAL A 128 -0.39 -4.24 -1.54
CA VAL A 128 -0.91 -5.59 -1.83
C VAL A 128 -0.81 -5.84 -3.32
N ASN A 129 0.13 -6.67 -3.71
CA ASN A 129 0.34 -7.06 -5.10
C ASN A 129 0.14 -8.57 -5.26
N GLY A 130 -0.78 -8.96 -6.15
CA GLY A 130 -1.07 -10.37 -6.41
C GLY A 130 0.12 -11.18 -6.91
N VAL A 131 1.11 -10.53 -7.56
CA VAL A 131 2.34 -11.20 -8.02
C VAL A 131 3.22 -11.57 -6.82
N THR A 132 3.52 -10.62 -5.93
CA THR A 132 4.34 -10.88 -4.74
C THR A 132 3.65 -11.84 -3.78
N LEU A 133 2.33 -11.74 -3.61
CA LEU A 133 1.56 -12.66 -2.81
C LEU A 133 1.62 -14.09 -3.38
N ALA A 134 1.44 -14.26 -4.69
CA ALA A 134 1.54 -15.56 -5.33
C ALA A 134 2.96 -16.15 -5.21
N MET A 135 3.99 -15.33 -5.41
CA MET A 135 5.39 -15.71 -5.18
C MET A 135 5.59 -16.18 -3.73
N SER A 136 5.05 -15.46 -2.76
CA SER A 136 5.21 -15.78 -1.32
C SER A 136 4.51 -17.07 -0.95
N LEU A 137 3.29 -17.29 -1.43
CA LEU A 137 2.57 -18.55 -1.21
C LEU A 137 3.31 -19.73 -1.87
N THR A 138 3.76 -19.56 -3.11
CA THR A 138 4.53 -20.59 -3.82
C THR A 138 5.84 -20.91 -3.07
N SER A 139 6.58 -19.87 -2.64
CA SER A 139 7.80 -20.02 -1.87
C SER A 139 7.57 -20.77 -0.55
N PHE A 140 6.49 -20.42 0.16
CA PHE A 140 6.13 -21.09 1.41
C PHE A 140 5.88 -22.60 1.20
N PHE A 141 5.03 -22.96 0.25
CA PHE A 141 4.70 -24.38 -0.01
C PHE A 141 5.93 -25.15 -0.50
N LEU A 142 6.75 -24.55 -1.36
CA LEU A 142 7.96 -25.18 -1.87
C LEU A 142 8.98 -25.42 -0.73
N LEU A 143 9.23 -24.41 0.10
CA LEU A 143 10.17 -24.53 1.23
C LEU A 143 9.70 -25.56 2.27
N VAL A 144 8.40 -25.63 2.55
CA VAL A 144 7.83 -26.64 3.47
C VAL A 144 7.94 -28.03 2.87
N TYR A 145 7.67 -28.20 1.58
CA TYR A 145 7.80 -29.48 0.90
C TYR A 145 9.28 -29.96 0.91
N GLU A 146 10.19 -29.11 0.48
CA GLU A 146 11.62 -29.47 0.35
C GLU A 146 12.29 -29.75 1.70
N ARG A 147 11.90 -29.04 2.76
CA ARG A 147 12.45 -29.28 4.11
C ARG A 147 12.43 -30.74 4.52
N ASN A 148 11.40 -31.48 4.07
CA ASN A 148 11.17 -32.86 4.48
C ASN A 148 11.54 -33.88 3.39
N THR A 149 11.87 -33.45 2.17
CA THR A 149 12.02 -34.34 1.01
C THR A 149 13.38 -34.28 0.34
N VAL A 150 14.15 -33.19 0.53
CA VAL A 150 15.44 -33.02 -0.14
C VAL A 150 16.58 -32.80 0.86
N PRO A 151 17.84 -33.06 0.47
CA PRO A 151 19.01 -32.70 1.26
C PRO A 151 19.11 -31.21 1.54
N LEU A 152 19.78 -30.84 2.65
CA LEU A 152 19.98 -29.44 3.05
C LEU A 152 20.64 -28.60 1.94
N ALA A 153 21.54 -29.16 1.16
CA ALA A 153 22.22 -28.45 0.08
C ALA A 153 21.26 -28.01 -1.01
N ASP A 154 20.34 -28.88 -1.43
CA ASP A 154 19.34 -28.60 -2.46
C ASP A 154 18.31 -27.56 -1.93
N TRP A 155 17.89 -27.72 -0.67
CA TRP A 155 17.03 -26.77 0.00
C TRP A 155 17.65 -25.36 0.11
N LEU A 156 18.98 -25.27 0.36
CA LEU A 156 19.72 -24.02 0.32
C LEU A 156 19.73 -23.38 -1.07
N ILE A 157 19.95 -24.17 -2.11
CA ILE A 157 19.93 -23.69 -3.50
C ILE A 157 18.56 -23.11 -3.82
N THR A 158 17.48 -23.81 -3.49
CA THR A 158 16.12 -23.31 -3.68
C THR A 158 15.88 -21.99 -2.93
N GLY A 159 16.28 -21.91 -1.66
CA GLY A 159 16.15 -20.69 -0.88
C GLY A 159 16.87 -19.49 -1.50
N TRP A 160 18.09 -19.68 -2.01
CA TRP A 160 18.83 -18.64 -2.72
C TRP A 160 18.18 -18.26 -4.06
N LEU A 161 17.69 -19.23 -4.84
CA LEU A 161 16.98 -18.97 -6.10
C LEU A 161 15.71 -18.15 -5.86
N LEU A 162 14.95 -18.48 -4.81
CA LEU A 162 13.77 -17.70 -4.44
C LEU A 162 14.15 -16.28 -4.03
N LEU A 163 15.18 -16.10 -3.19
CA LEU A 163 15.65 -14.77 -2.79
C LEU A 163 16.09 -13.93 -4.01
N VAL A 164 16.87 -14.52 -4.91
CA VAL A 164 17.31 -13.85 -6.16
C VAL A 164 16.09 -13.48 -7.02
N THR A 165 15.07 -14.33 -7.07
CA THR A 165 13.83 -14.04 -7.81
C THR A 165 13.10 -12.84 -7.24
N TYR A 166 12.98 -12.73 -5.89
CA TYR A 166 12.41 -11.54 -5.26
C TYR A 166 13.24 -10.29 -5.52
N LEU A 167 14.55 -10.38 -5.36
CA LEU A 167 15.45 -9.23 -5.63
C LEU A 167 15.34 -8.80 -7.10
N GLY A 168 15.32 -9.75 -8.03
CA GLY A 168 15.10 -9.49 -9.45
C GLY A 168 13.76 -8.78 -9.72
N TYR A 169 12.70 -9.22 -9.07
CA TYR A 169 11.39 -8.56 -9.15
C TYR A 169 11.45 -7.12 -8.60
N LEU A 170 12.05 -6.90 -7.43
CA LEU A 170 12.18 -5.55 -6.86
C LEU A 170 13.02 -4.65 -7.76
N VAL A 171 14.13 -5.14 -8.31
CA VAL A 171 14.94 -4.39 -9.29
C VAL A 171 14.12 -4.04 -10.52
N LEU A 172 13.36 -5.00 -11.08
CA LEU A 172 12.48 -4.76 -12.22
C LEU A 172 11.48 -3.64 -11.92
N ARG A 173 10.84 -3.68 -10.75
CA ARG A 173 9.88 -2.65 -10.31
C ARG A 173 10.56 -1.29 -10.14
N GLY A 174 11.74 -1.24 -9.52
CA GLY A 174 12.52 -0.02 -9.34
C GLY A 174 12.94 0.61 -10.67
N VAL A 175 13.43 -0.20 -11.61
CA VAL A 175 13.77 0.26 -12.98
C VAL A 175 12.54 0.76 -13.72
N ALA A 176 11.42 0.01 -13.63
CA ALA A 176 10.15 0.42 -14.22
C ALA A 176 9.69 1.77 -13.66
N ARG A 177 9.73 1.95 -12.33
CA ARG A 177 9.41 3.23 -11.65
C ARG A 177 10.30 4.38 -12.13
N TYR A 178 11.59 4.13 -12.28
CA TYR A 178 12.53 5.15 -12.77
C TYR A 178 12.19 5.59 -14.22
N ILE A 179 11.92 4.63 -15.12
CA ILE A 179 11.51 4.91 -16.50
C ILE A 179 10.24 5.74 -16.52
N VAL A 180 9.21 5.29 -15.80
CA VAL A 180 7.91 5.96 -15.73
C VAL A 180 8.05 7.35 -15.11
N GLY A 181 8.90 7.52 -14.10
CA GLY A 181 9.16 8.81 -13.47
C GLY A 181 9.78 9.84 -14.40
N LYS A 182 10.61 9.41 -15.33
CA LYS A 182 11.14 10.30 -16.39
C LYS A 182 10.03 10.77 -17.34
N GLU A 183 9.20 9.85 -17.82
CA GLU A 183 8.10 10.19 -18.73
C GLU A 183 7.04 11.05 -18.01
N MET A 184 6.72 10.74 -16.75
CA MET A 184 5.82 11.53 -15.91
C MET A 184 6.23 13.01 -15.88
N LYS A 185 7.50 13.29 -15.56
CA LYS A 185 8.02 14.67 -15.49
C LYS A 185 7.95 15.38 -16.84
N LYS A 186 8.25 14.68 -17.92
CA LYS A 186 8.20 15.20 -19.29
C LYS A 186 6.79 15.62 -19.69
N GLU A 187 5.78 14.87 -19.28
CA GLU A 187 4.36 15.06 -19.64
C GLU A 187 3.59 15.90 -18.61
N GLY A 188 4.25 16.41 -17.56
CA GLY A 188 3.66 17.30 -16.57
C GLY A 188 2.83 16.62 -15.49
N TYR A 189 2.93 15.29 -15.33
CA TYR A 189 2.27 14.59 -14.24
C TYR A 189 3.01 14.76 -12.92
N THR A 190 2.27 14.82 -11.81
CA THR A 190 2.80 15.10 -10.45
C THR A 190 3.05 13.84 -9.64
N ALA A 191 2.28 12.77 -9.87
CA ALA A 191 2.41 11.51 -9.14
C ALA A 191 2.29 10.28 -10.05
N VAL A 192 2.86 9.17 -9.57
CA VAL A 192 2.82 7.86 -10.22
C VAL A 192 2.28 6.84 -9.24
N ILE A 193 1.26 6.09 -9.66
CA ILE A 193 0.69 5.01 -8.84
C ILE A 193 0.98 3.68 -9.53
N PRO A 194 1.67 2.75 -8.85
CA PRO A 194 1.97 1.43 -9.39
C PRO A 194 0.70 0.58 -9.54
N THR A 195 0.65 -0.25 -10.59
CA THR A 195 -0.38 -1.29 -10.73
C THR A 195 0.21 -2.67 -10.42
N ALA A 196 -0.61 -3.70 -10.36
CA ALA A 196 -0.13 -5.08 -10.17
C ALA A 196 0.77 -5.55 -11.33
N ASN A 197 0.51 -5.06 -12.55
CA ASN A 197 1.37 -5.34 -13.70
C ASN A 197 2.59 -4.39 -13.70
N PRO A 198 3.84 -4.90 -13.70
CA PRO A 198 5.04 -4.07 -13.66
C PRO A 198 5.20 -3.11 -14.85
N PHE A 199 4.54 -3.39 -15.96
CA PHE A 199 4.61 -2.56 -17.17
C PHE A 199 3.50 -1.52 -17.28
N HIS A 200 2.46 -1.57 -16.40
CA HIS A 200 1.33 -0.66 -16.41
C HIS A 200 1.33 0.23 -15.18
N TRP A 201 1.14 1.53 -15.39
CA TRP A 201 1.20 2.55 -14.35
C TRP A 201 0.06 3.53 -14.52
N LEU A 202 -0.38 4.15 -13.42
CA LEU A 202 -1.28 5.28 -13.46
C LEU A 202 -0.47 6.55 -13.21
N LEU A 203 -0.62 7.52 -14.09
CA LEU A 203 -0.08 8.87 -13.94
C LEU A 203 -1.19 9.77 -13.42
N VAL A 204 -0.85 10.63 -12.49
CA VAL A 204 -1.76 11.57 -11.86
C VAL A 204 -1.17 12.96 -12.01
N GLU A 205 -1.98 13.91 -12.48
CA GLU A 205 -1.68 15.33 -12.50
C GLU A 205 -2.72 16.04 -11.63
N GLU A 206 -2.26 16.73 -10.62
CA GLU A 206 -3.10 17.51 -9.73
C GLU A 206 -2.97 18.98 -10.06
N HIS A 207 -4.08 19.64 -10.35
CA HIS A 207 -4.16 21.07 -10.51
C HIS A 207 -5.00 21.68 -9.40
N GLU A 208 -4.39 22.52 -8.61
CA GLU A 208 -5.08 23.37 -7.65
C GLU A 208 -5.65 24.60 -8.35
N ALA A 209 -6.95 24.79 -8.29
CA ALA A 209 -7.60 25.99 -8.76
C ALA A 209 -8.65 26.43 -7.72
N SER A 210 -8.37 27.52 -7.00
CA SER A 210 -9.31 28.26 -6.13
C SER A 210 -10.33 27.39 -5.36
N GLY A 211 -9.84 26.40 -4.59
CA GLY A 211 -10.67 25.54 -3.73
C GLY A 211 -11.29 24.31 -4.41
N SER A 212 -10.98 24.07 -5.67
CA SER A 212 -11.27 22.82 -6.35
C SER A 212 -10.00 22.22 -6.94
N TRP A 213 -9.82 20.92 -6.76
CA TRP A 213 -8.73 20.16 -7.40
C TRP A 213 -9.27 19.51 -8.66
N SER A 214 -8.68 19.75 -9.79
CA SER A 214 -8.92 18.94 -10.97
C SER A 214 -7.77 17.93 -11.11
N THR A 215 -8.10 16.67 -11.22
CA THR A 215 -7.11 15.63 -11.36
C THR A 215 -7.23 14.99 -12.73
N ARG A 216 -6.14 14.98 -13.48
CA ARG A 216 -6.04 14.25 -14.74
C ARG A 216 -5.34 12.91 -14.49
N PHE A 217 -5.97 11.83 -14.94
CA PHE A 217 -5.40 10.49 -14.93
C PHE A 217 -5.00 10.07 -16.32
N ALA A 218 -3.88 9.35 -16.42
CA ALA A 218 -3.53 8.65 -17.63
C ALA A 218 -3.01 7.26 -17.29
N GLN A 219 -3.25 6.30 -18.15
CA GLN A 219 -2.60 5.00 -18.10
C GLN A 219 -1.33 5.06 -18.93
N TYR A 220 -0.21 4.73 -18.31
CA TYR A 220 1.07 4.58 -18.98
C TYR A 220 1.44 3.11 -19.09
N THR A 221 1.87 2.69 -20.28
CA THR A 221 2.39 1.35 -20.51
C THR A 221 3.81 1.47 -21.03
N ILE A 222 4.78 0.86 -20.36
CA ILE A 222 6.18 0.85 -20.79
C ILE A 222 6.26 0.28 -22.20
N GLY A 223 6.93 1.02 -23.10
CA GLY A 223 7.04 0.68 -24.51
C GLY A 223 5.85 1.05 -25.41
N ARG A 224 4.72 1.49 -24.84
CA ARG A 224 3.52 1.93 -25.59
C ARG A 224 3.11 3.38 -25.31
N GLY A 225 3.70 3.99 -24.25
CA GLY A 225 3.40 5.36 -23.88
C GLY A 225 2.07 5.56 -23.17
N ILE A 226 1.60 6.81 -23.16
CA ILE A 226 0.38 7.24 -22.46
C ILE A 226 -0.84 6.90 -23.29
N ARG A 227 -1.83 6.28 -22.65
CA ARG A 227 -3.15 6.04 -23.22
C ARG A 227 -4.18 6.94 -22.56
N SER A 228 -4.95 7.63 -23.44
CA SER A 228 -6.18 8.39 -23.12
C SER A 228 -6.19 9.05 -21.75
N PRO A 229 -5.71 10.31 -21.63
CA PRO A 229 -5.81 11.07 -20.40
C PRO A 229 -7.28 11.29 -20.05
N GLN A 230 -7.62 11.19 -18.77
CA GLN A 230 -8.98 11.34 -18.26
C GLN A 230 -9.00 12.30 -17.11
N LYS A 231 -10.10 13.05 -16.98
CA LYS A 231 -10.29 14.00 -15.90
C LYS A 231 -11.15 13.37 -14.81
N ALA A 232 -10.69 13.43 -13.58
CA ALA A 232 -11.52 13.28 -12.39
C ALA A 232 -11.34 14.53 -11.54
N ILE A 233 -12.29 14.80 -10.67
CA ILE A 233 -12.22 15.95 -9.77
C ILE A 233 -11.80 15.43 -8.41
N GLY A 234 -10.64 15.89 -7.92
CA GLY A 234 -10.19 15.67 -6.54
C GLY A 234 -10.59 16.86 -5.68
N VAL A 235 -10.95 16.63 -4.43
CA VAL A 235 -11.38 17.70 -3.52
C VAL A 235 -10.72 17.54 -2.17
N GLU A 236 -10.03 18.59 -1.73
CA GLU A 236 -9.55 18.72 -0.37
C GLU A 236 -10.58 19.54 0.42
N ALA A 237 -11.34 18.92 1.33
CA ALA A 237 -12.28 19.55 2.27
C ALA A 237 -13.02 20.81 1.73
N PRO A 238 -13.95 20.67 0.79
CA PRO A 238 -14.64 21.81 0.18
C PRO A 238 -15.48 22.59 1.21
N PRO A 239 -15.74 23.87 0.95
CA PRO A 239 -16.69 24.65 1.73
C PRO A 239 -18.09 24.04 1.67
N PRO A 240 -18.98 24.28 2.63
CA PRO A 240 -20.34 23.75 2.60
C PRO A 240 -21.12 24.29 1.39
N ALA A 241 -21.66 23.37 0.60
CA ALA A 241 -22.51 23.74 -0.52
C ALA A 241 -23.88 24.25 -0.05
N THR A 242 -24.48 25.19 -0.81
CA THR A 242 -25.83 25.69 -0.59
C THR A 242 -26.85 24.89 -1.40
N LEU A 243 -28.11 24.85 -0.96
CA LEU A 243 -29.20 24.23 -1.69
C LEU A 243 -29.98 25.29 -2.49
N PRO A 244 -30.55 24.94 -3.65
CA PRO A 244 -30.48 23.66 -4.34
C PRO A 244 -29.11 23.45 -5.01
N VAL A 245 -28.72 22.17 -5.18
CA VAL A 245 -27.47 21.77 -5.85
C VAL A 245 -27.68 21.82 -7.35
N THR A 246 -26.95 22.68 -8.04
CA THR A 246 -27.12 22.92 -9.49
C THR A 246 -25.95 22.44 -10.32
N THR A 247 -24.78 22.25 -9.69
CA THR A 247 -23.54 21.90 -10.36
C THR A 247 -22.93 20.63 -9.81
N ALA A 248 -22.09 19.97 -10.63
CA ALA A 248 -21.31 18.82 -10.22
C ALA A 248 -20.36 19.14 -9.05
N ASN A 249 -19.78 20.35 -9.03
CA ASN A 249 -18.90 20.77 -7.93
C ASN A 249 -19.65 20.91 -6.61
N GLU A 250 -20.84 21.47 -6.60
CA GLU A 250 -21.70 21.56 -5.41
C GLU A 250 -22.09 20.16 -4.91
N ALA A 251 -22.41 19.24 -5.83
CA ALA A 251 -22.71 17.84 -5.48
C ALA A 251 -21.51 17.15 -4.79
N ILE A 252 -20.29 17.37 -5.30
CA ILE A 252 -19.06 16.89 -4.69
C ILE A 252 -18.90 17.49 -3.29
N GLN A 253 -19.04 18.80 -3.17
CA GLN A 253 -18.89 19.53 -1.91
C GLN A 253 -19.84 19.01 -0.84
N LEU A 254 -21.12 18.86 -1.18
CA LEU A 254 -22.14 18.42 -0.24
C LEU A 254 -21.95 16.97 0.19
N SER A 255 -21.56 16.10 -0.75
CA SER A 255 -21.36 14.65 -0.50
C SER A 255 -20.04 14.30 0.21
N TYR A 256 -19.07 15.22 0.27
CA TYR A 256 -17.73 14.96 0.80
C TYR A 256 -17.75 14.45 2.25
N ARG A 257 -18.26 15.26 3.19
CA ARG A 257 -18.27 14.90 4.62
C ARG A 257 -19.02 13.58 4.89
N PRO A 258 -20.24 13.38 4.39
CA PRO A 258 -20.95 12.12 4.56
C PRO A 258 -20.20 10.91 4.01
N ALA A 259 -19.60 11.02 2.83
CA ALA A 259 -18.82 9.92 2.24
C ALA A 259 -17.59 9.59 3.08
N MET A 260 -16.82 10.61 3.54
CA MET A 260 -15.63 10.41 4.37
C MET A 260 -15.97 9.79 5.73
N GLN A 261 -17.08 10.16 6.34
CA GLN A 261 -17.56 9.57 7.59
C GLN A 261 -17.98 8.11 7.42
N ARG A 262 -18.53 7.75 6.24
CA ARG A 262 -19.02 6.40 5.95
C ARG A 262 -17.91 5.40 5.68
N SER A 263 -16.76 5.84 5.17
CA SER A 263 -15.65 4.94 4.81
C SER A 263 -14.29 5.51 5.21
N ARG A 264 -13.58 4.77 6.05
CA ARG A 264 -12.20 5.10 6.42
C ARG A 264 -11.22 4.97 5.26
N TRP A 265 -11.54 4.16 4.25
CA TRP A 265 -10.74 3.99 3.04
C TRP A 265 -10.62 5.28 2.24
N LEU A 266 -11.62 6.18 2.36
CA LEU A 266 -11.61 7.48 1.72
C LEU A 266 -10.83 8.54 2.53
N ALA A 267 -10.31 8.20 3.71
CA ALA A 267 -9.45 9.10 4.49
C ALA A 267 -7.99 9.09 3.98
N SER A 268 -7.70 8.35 2.90
CA SER A 268 -6.39 8.31 2.26
C SER A 268 -6.06 9.60 1.51
N THR A 269 -4.80 9.80 1.15
CA THR A 269 -4.31 10.98 0.42
C THR A 269 -4.88 11.06 -1.00
N TYR A 270 -5.07 9.90 -1.68
CA TYR A 270 -5.53 9.83 -3.08
C TYR A 270 -7.00 9.46 -3.19
N ARG A 271 -7.87 10.39 -2.80
CA ARG A 271 -9.32 10.28 -2.89
C ARG A 271 -9.86 11.08 -4.07
N TYR A 272 -10.75 10.48 -4.81
CA TYR A 272 -11.29 11.04 -6.04
C TYR A 272 -12.80 10.89 -6.10
N ALA A 273 -13.42 11.77 -6.85
CA ALA A 273 -14.85 11.71 -7.13
C ALA A 273 -15.13 11.74 -8.63
N THR A 274 -16.10 10.95 -9.07
CA THR A 274 -16.75 11.12 -10.36
C THR A 274 -18.19 11.49 -10.13
N VAL A 275 -18.75 12.36 -10.97
CA VAL A 275 -20.12 12.85 -10.84
C VAL A 275 -20.86 12.59 -12.13
N ASN A 276 -22.05 12.02 -12.00
CA ASN A 276 -22.99 11.81 -13.09
C ASN A 276 -24.33 12.45 -12.75
N SER A 277 -24.99 13.04 -13.71
CA SER A 277 -26.39 13.48 -13.55
C SER A 277 -27.29 12.25 -13.35
N SER A 278 -28.27 12.38 -12.47
CA SER A 278 -29.34 11.40 -12.22
C SER A 278 -30.72 12.07 -12.42
N ALA A 279 -31.77 11.28 -12.42
CA ALA A 279 -33.13 11.79 -12.68
C ALA A 279 -33.55 12.96 -11.75
N ASN A 280 -33.12 12.88 -10.46
CA ASN A 280 -33.50 13.87 -9.44
C ASN A 280 -32.32 14.71 -8.93
N GLY A 281 -31.13 14.60 -9.55
CA GLY A 281 -29.94 15.32 -9.09
C GLY A 281 -28.65 14.71 -9.55
N PHE A 282 -27.82 14.28 -8.61
CA PHE A 282 -26.44 13.82 -8.92
C PHE A 282 -26.13 12.48 -8.28
N ARG A 283 -25.33 11.69 -8.98
CA ARG A 283 -24.68 10.50 -8.45
C ARG A 283 -23.18 10.75 -8.35
N VAL A 284 -22.67 10.80 -7.12
CA VAL A 284 -21.25 11.02 -6.83
C VAL A 284 -20.63 9.69 -6.40
N HIS A 285 -19.58 9.27 -7.09
CA HIS A 285 -18.78 8.11 -6.68
C HIS A 285 -17.46 8.59 -6.10
N TRP A 286 -17.30 8.45 -4.80
CA TRP A 286 -16.06 8.65 -4.09
C TRP A 286 -15.27 7.35 -4.04
N PHE A 287 -13.99 7.37 -4.39
CA PHE A 287 -13.13 6.18 -4.38
C PHE A 287 -11.68 6.54 -4.06
N SER A 288 -10.94 5.56 -3.52
CA SER A 288 -9.51 5.67 -3.29
C SER A 288 -8.75 4.74 -4.22
N ILE A 289 -7.80 5.31 -4.98
CA ILE A 289 -6.99 4.52 -5.93
C ILE A 289 -5.95 3.66 -5.21
N GLU A 290 -5.45 4.09 -4.06
CA GLU A 290 -4.44 3.36 -3.28
C GLU A 290 -4.86 1.92 -2.96
N PHE A 291 -6.14 1.73 -2.66
CA PHE A 291 -6.70 0.42 -2.28
C PHE A 291 -7.29 -0.36 -3.46
N THR A 292 -6.87 -0.07 -4.68
CA THR A 292 -7.39 -0.77 -5.86
C THR A 292 -6.96 -2.24 -5.87
N VAL A 293 -7.92 -3.16 -5.96
CA VAL A 293 -7.70 -4.60 -6.09
C VAL A 293 -8.33 -5.08 -7.39
N PHE A 294 -7.59 -5.80 -8.22
CA PHE A 294 -8.04 -6.30 -9.52
C PHE A 294 -8.73 -5.24 -10.41
N GLY A 295 -8.20 -4.02 -10.42
CA GLY A 295 -8.74 -2.91 -11.20
C GLY A 295 -10.05 -2.30 -10.65
N ARG A 296 -10.42 -2.63 -9.41
CA ARG A 296 -11.55 -2.04 -8.69
C ARG A 296 -11.04 -1.28 -7.48
N ALA A 297 -11.47 -0.03 -7.34
CA ALA A 297 -11.19 0.82 -6.19
C ALA A 297 -12.37 0.79 -5.22
N PRO A 298 -12.13 0.62 -3.90
CA PRO A 298 -13.19 0.73 -2.91
C PRO A 298 -13.69 2.17 -2.83
N GLY A 299 -14.98 2.34 -2.64
CA GLY A 299 -15.58 3.67 -2.61
C GLY A 299 -16.96 3.72 -1.98
N ILE A 300 -17.52 4.92 -2.02
CA ILE A 300 -18.90 5.23 -1.62
C ILE A 300 -19.62 5.86 -2.79
N ARG A 301 -20.75 5.29 -3.15
CA ARG A 301 -21.71 5.93 -4.04
C ARG A 301 -22.66 6.79 -3.20
N VAL A 302 -22.84 8.03 -3.59
CA VAL A 302 -23.78 8.96 -3.00
C VAL A 302 -24.78 9.36 -4.09
N ASP A 303 -26.02 8.94 -3.95
CA ASP A 303 -27.13 9.41 -4.75
C ASP A 303 -27.73 10.63 -4.02
N LEU A 304 -27.62 11.83 -4.62
CA LEU A 304 -27.97 13.12 -4.05
C LEU A 304 -29.19 13.69 -4.77
N ASP A 305 -30.26 13.97 -4.03
CA ASP A 305 -31.37 14.79 -4.54
C ASP A 305 -30.95 16.26 -4.57
N ALA A 306 -31.03 16.88 -5.75
CA ALA A 306 -30.52 18.23 -5.97
C ALA A 306 -31.39 19.31 -5.28
N ARG A 307 -32.64 19.03 -5.01
CA ARG A 307 -33.59 20.00 -4.41
C ARG A 307 -33.60 19.95 -2.90
N THR A 308 -33.67 18.72 -2.36
CA THR A 308 -33.81 18.50 -0.91
C THR A 308 -32.47 18.36 -0.20
N GLY A 309 -31.41 18.01 -0.94
CA GLY A 309 -30.12 17.67 -0.37
C GLY A 309 -30.07 16.29 0.32
N GLU A 310 -31.14 15.50 0.22
CA GLU A 310 -31.16 14.15 0.73
C GLU A 310 -30.12 13.27 0.04
N MET A 311 -29.43 12.45 0.83
CA MET A 311 -28.36 11.60 0.35
C MET A 311 -28.57 10.15 0.72
N HIS A 312 -28.48 9.26 -0.26
CA HIS A 312 -28.40 7.83 -0.05
C HIS A 312 -26.96 7.36 -0.29
N LEU A 313 -26.33 6.77 0.74
CA LEU A 313 -24.94 6.36 0.72
C LEU A 313 -24.83 4.83 0.69
N GLU A 314 -24.16 4.32 -0.33
CA GLU A 314 -23.91 2.89 -0.51
C GLU A 314 -22.41 2.62 -0.69
N ARG A 315 -21.89 1.55 -0.06
CA ARG A 315 -20.55 1.05 -0.34
C ARG A 315 -20.50 0.50 -1.76
N SER A 316 -19.50 0.90 -2.53
CA SER A 316 -19.36 0.50 -3.92
C SER A 316 -17.93 0.14 -4.27
N TRP A 317 -17.77 -0.56 -5.39
CA TRP A 317 -16.48 -0.82 -6.00
C TRP A 317 -16.43 -0.13 -7.36
N PHE A 318 -15.61 0.90 -7.47
CA PHE A 318 -15.43 1.64 -8.72
C PHE A 318 -14.44 0.91 -9.62
N ARG A 319 -14.78 0.69 -10.89
CA ARG A 319 -13.87 0.08 -11.86
C ARG A 319 -13.01 1.16 -12.50
N LEU A 320 -11.69 1.07 -12.40
CA LEU A 320 -10.79 2.07 -13.00
C LEU A 320 -10.94 2.18 -14.53
N ARG A 321 -11.35 1.10 -15.20
CA ARG A 321 -11.66 1.14 -16.63
C ARG A 321 -12.86 2.04 -16.97
N ASP A 322 -13.76 2.26 -16.02
CA ASP A 322 -14.94 3.10 -16.23
C ASP A 322 -14.56 4.59 -16.24
N LEU A 323 -13.37 4.97 -15.72
CA LEU A 323 -12.76 6.27 -15.96
C LEU A 323 -12.44 6.47 -17.44
N ALA A 324 -12.27 5.39 -18.23
CA ALA A 324 -11.93 5.41 -19.63
C ALA A 324 -13.16 5.55 -20.56
N ASN A 325 -14.36 5.57 -20.00
CA ASN A 325 -15.58 5.56 -20.80
C ASN A 325 -16.13 6.99 -20.96
N PRO A 326 -16.11 7.59 -22.17
CA PRO A 326 -16.60 8.96 -22.41
C PRO A 326 -18.11 9.13 -22.19
N THR A 327 -18.86 8.05 -21.92
CA THR A 327 -20.30 8.12 -21.57
C THR A 327 -20.55 8.51 -20.11
N LEU A 328 -19.50 8.65 -19.31
CA LEU A 328 -19.56 9.19 -17.94
C LEU A 328 -19.26 10.70 -17.94
N ARG A 329 -19.89 11.45 -18.87
CA ARG A 329 -19.84 12.92 -18.91
C ARG A 329 -20.91 13.54 -18.06
#